data_344470f49febf4cfe3ee185b90a541e5
#
_entry.id   344470f49febf4cfe3ee185b90a541e5
#
_cell.length_a   1.000
_cell.length_b   1.000
_cell.length_c   1.000
_cell.angle_alpha   90.00
_cell.angle_beta   90.00
_cell.angle_gamma   90.00
#
_symmetry.space_group_name_H-M   'P 1'
#
loop_
_entity.id
_entity.type
_entity.pdbx_description
1 polymer ?
#
loop_
_entity_poly.entity_id
_entity_poly.type
_entity_poly.pdbx_seq_one_letter_code
_entity_poly.pdbx_strand_id
1 'polypeptide(L)'
;MRGNRGFTLVEAAVALLLLGVALVPLLQSVTAGVRSEGDLAARLNAVPLAESRMEELSLLPLDSLGFYLTTRRGTFAPPFERYRWSALLRPAAGSPALVQAAVRVEWEGGAYSLETFFHRPGMLPQVRR
;
A
#
# COMPACT_ATOMS: atom_id res chain seq x y z
N MET A 1 -6.11 68.13 7.06
CA MET A 1 -5.63 67.69 5.74
C MET A 1 -5.32 66.25 5.77
N ARG A 2 -6.18 65.48 5.19
CA ARG A 2 -5.92 64.03 4.98
C ARG A 2 -5.26 63.88 3.62
N GLY A 3 -3.92 63.78 3.59
CA GLY A 3 -3.22 63.46 2.37
C GLY A 3 -3.56 62.05 1.95
N ASN A 4 -4.08 61.91 0.75
CA ASN A 4 -4.12 60.61 0.10
C ASN A 4 -2.68 60.16 -0.11
N ARG A 5 -2.19 59.31 0.79
CA ARG A 5 -0.92 58.66 0.57
C ARG A 5 -1.15 57.55 -0.46
N GLY A 6 -0.79 57.84 -1.70
CA GLY A 6 -0.68 56.82 -2.70
C GLY A 6 0.38 55.79 -2.29
N PHE A 7 0.18 54.56 -2.65
CA PHE A 7 1.17 53.50 -2.44
C PHE A 7 2.46 53.86 -3.18
N THR A 8 3.58 53.81 -2.47
CA THR A 8 4.88 53.94 -3.11
C THR A 8 5.17 52.70 -3.96
N LEU A 9 5.99 52.86 -4.98
CA LEU A 9 6.43 51.76 -5.83
C LEU A 9 7.10 50.66 -5.01
N VAL A 10 7.88 51.03 -4.00
CA VAL A 10 8.55 50.10 -3.09
C VAL A 10 7.54 49.32 -2.26
N GLU A 11 6.50 49.97 -1.78
CA GLU A 11 5.42 49.30 -1.01
C GLU A 11 4.65 48.29 -1.87
N ALA A 12 4.34 48.66 -3.10
CA ALA A 12 3.73 47.73 -4.06
C ALA A 12 4.64 46.52 -4.37
N ALA A 13 5.94 46.76 -4.54
CA ALA A 13 6.92 45.70 -4.76
C ALA A 13 7.03 44.75 -3.57
N VAL A 14 7.04 45.26 -2.34
CA VAL A 14 7.06 44.46 -1.10
C VAL A 14 5.78 43.67 -0.95
N ALA A 15 4.63 44.26 -1.24
CA ALA A 15 3.34 43.56 -1.19
C ALA A 15 3.28 42.39 -2.18
N LEU A 16 3.78 42.57 -3.41
CA LEU A 16 3.88 41.49 -4.40
C LEU A 16 4.85 40.38 -3.99
N LEU A 17 5.97 40.76 -3.38
CA LEU A 17 6.93 39.78 -2.84
C LEU A 17 6.31 38.95 -1.73
N LEU A 18 5.63 39.55 -0.77
CA LEU A 18 4.95 38.86 0.32
C LEU A 18 3.83 37.94 -0.20
N LEU A 19 3.08 38.42 -1.19
CA LEU A 19 2.05 37.62 -1.84
C LEU A 19 2.64 36.37 -2.53
N GLY A 20 3.74 36.52 -3.25
CA GLY A 20 4.46 35.44 -3.89
C GLY A 20 4.97 34.41 -2.89
N VAL A 21 5.57 34.86 -1.80
CA VAL A 21 6.05 33.97 -0.72
C VAL A 21 4.89 33.23 -0.05
N ALA A 22 3.73 33.82 0.10
CA ALA A 22 2.55 33.20 0.68
C ALA A 22 1.88 32.19 -0.28
N LEU A 23 1.91 32.43 -1.59
CA LEU A 23 1.28 31.57 -2.59
C LEU A 23 2.02 30.23 -2.78
N VAL A 24 3.34 30.23 -2.70
CA VAL A 24 4.13 29.01 -2.92
C VAL A 24 3.76 27.86 -1.96
N PRO A 25 3.72 28.07 -0.64
CA PRO A 25 3.32 27.00 0.28
C PRO A 25 1.86 26.58 0.12
N LEU A 26 0.97 27.49 -0.29
CA LEU A 26 -0.42 27.14 -0.58
C LEU A 26 -0.52 26.18 -1.77
N LEU A 27 0.20 26.44 -2.86
CA LEU A 27 0.25 25.56 -4.03
C LEU A 27 0.88 24.22 -3.69
N GLN A 28 1.92 24.19 -2.88
CA GLN A 28 2.53 22.94 -2.41
C GLN A 28 1.57 22.11 -1.55
N SER A 29 0.78 22.77 -0.70
CA SER A 29 -0.22 22.10 0.13
C SER A 29 -1.31 21.43 -0.71
N VAL A 30 -1.82 22.11 -1.74
CA VAL A 30 -2.80 21.55 -2.67
C VAL A 30 -2.22 20.35 -3.43
N THR A 31 -1.01 20.48 -3.94
CA THR A 31 -0.33 19.38 -4.66
C THR A 31 -0.09 18.17 -3.76
N ALA A 32 0.32 18.39 -2.52
CA ALA A 32 0.49 17.31 -1.54
C ALA A 32 -0.84 16.63 -1.22
N GLY A 33 -1.94 17.38 -1.09
CA GLY A 33 -3.28 16.82 -0.87
C GLY A 33 -3.73 15.92 -2.02
N VAL A 34 -3.53 16.33 -3.27
CA VAL A 34 -3.88 15.53 -4.46
C VAL A 34 -3.05 14.25 -4.54
N ARG A 35 -1.77 14.31 -4.22
CA ARG A 35 -0.90 13.10 -4.16
C ARG A 35 -1.35 12.15 -3.07
N SER A 36 -1.68 12.66 -1.89
CA SER A 36 -2.17 11.86 -0.78
C SER A 36 -3.49 11.14 -1.12
N GLU A 37 -4.41 11.79 -1.81
CA GLU A 37 -5.65 11.16 -2.28
C GLU A 37 -5.38 10.06 -3.30
N GLY A 38 -4.46 10.28 -4.22
CA GLY A 38 -4.04 9.28 -5.21
C GLY A 38 -3.40 8.06 -4.56
N ASP A 39 -2.55 8.26 -3.56
CA ASP A 39 -1.92 7.19 -2.79
C ASP A 39 -2.94 6.41 -1.96
N LEU A 40 -3.90 7.10 -1.36
CA LEU A 40 -4.98 6.47 -0.62
C LEU A 40 -5.86 5.61 -1.54
N ALA A 41 -6.26 6.11 -2.70
CA ALA A 41 -7.04 5.37 -3.68
C ALA A 41 -6.29 4.14 -4.18
N ALA A 42 -4.98 4.26 -4.45
CA ALA A 42 -4.14 3.13 -4.83
C ALA A 42 -4.09 2.07 -3.74
N ARG A 43 -3.96 2.48 -2.50
CA ARG A 43 -3.95 1.57 -1.34
C ARG A 43 -5.30 0.89 -1.13
N LEU A 44 -6.39 1.63 -1.26
CA LEU A 44 -7.75 1.07 -1.14
C LEU A 44 -8.05 0.03 -2.22
N ASN A 45 -7.50 0.19 -3.42
CA ASN A 45 -7.60 -0.82 -4.46
C ASN A 45 -6.69 -2.03 -4.21
N ALA A 46 -5.54 -1.83 -3.58
CA ALA A 46 -4.59 -2.89 -3.28
C ALA A 46 -5.10 -3.89 -2.23
N VAL A 47 -5.88 -3.42 -1.25
CA VAL A 47 -6.42 -4.27 -0.18
C VAL A 47 -7.29 -5.41 -0.72
N PRO A 48 -8.36 -5.16 -1.51
CA PRO A 48 -9.17 -6.25 -2.06
C PRO A 48 -8.39 -7.13 -3.05
N LEU A 49 -7.41 -6.60 -3.74
CA LEU A 49 -6.53 -7.38 -4.62
C LEU A 49 -5.67 -8.37 -3.81
N ALA A 50 -5.11 -7.92 -2.70
CA ALA A 50 -4.35 -8.78 -1.80
C ALA A 50 -5.23 -9.86 -1.15
N GLU A 51 -6.43 -9.50 -0.70
CA GLU A 51 -7.40 -10.43 -0.13
C GLU A 51 -7.82 -11.49 -1.14
N SER A 52 -8.09 -11.11 -2.37
CA SER A 52 -8.43 -12.03 -3.47
C SER A 52 -7.32 -13.04 -3.73
N ARG A 53 -6.06 -12.61 -3.72
CA ARG A 53 -4.92 -13.53 -3.87
C ARG A 53 -4.73 -14.43 -2.68
N MET A 54 -4.97 -13.91 -1.49
CA MET A 54 -4.92 -14.73 -0.27
C MET A 54 -5.99 -15.82 -0.28
N GLU A 55 -7.19 -15.49 -0.72
CA GLU A 55 -8.27 -16.45 -0.88
C GLU A 55 -7.93 -17.54 -1.89
N GLU A 56 -7.37 -17.19 -3.04
CA GLU A 56 -6.88 -18.18 -4.02
C GLU A 56 -5.81 -19.09 -3.42
N LEU A 57 -4.89 -18.56 -2.62
CA LEU A 57 -3.89 -19.35 -1.92
C LEU A 57 -4.49 -20.33 -0.91
N SER A 58 -5.57 -19.93 -0.24
CA SER A 58 -6.27 -20.78 0.73
C SER A 58 -6.92 -21.99 0.10
N LEU A 59 -7.25 -21.91 -1.18
CA LEU A 59 -7.86 -23.01 -1.95
C LEU A 59 -6.82 -23.99 -2.51
N LEU A 60 -5.53 -23.66 -2.45
CA LEU A 60 -4.49 -24.56 -2.89
C LEU A 60 -4.35 -25.76 -1.95
N PRO A 61 -4.09 -26.97 -2.50
CA PRO A 61 -3.82 -28.13 -1.67
C PRO A 61 -2.47 -27.94 -0.96
N LEU A 62 -2.52 -27.55 0.31
CA LEU A 62 -1.33 -27.30 1.13
C LEU A 62 -0.47 -28.54 1.33
N ASP A 63 -1.06 -29.74 1.19
CA ASP A 63 -0.34 -31.01 1.28
C ASP A 63 0.66 -31.22 0.14
N SER A 64 0.35 -30.67 -1.04
CA SER A 64 1.20 -30.78 -2.23
C SER A 64 2.28 -29.72 -2.30
N LEU A 65 2.16 -28.65 -1.51
CA LEU A 65 3.12 -27.54 -1.51
C LEU A 65 4.42 -27.86 -0.73
N GLY A 66 4.48 -29.04 -0.10
CA GLY A 66 5.69 -29.52 0.56
C GLY A 66 6.18 -28.63 1.71
N PHE A 67 7.28 -29.03 2.31
CA PHE A 67 7.95 -28.30 3.38
C PHE A 67 8.77 -27.10 2.88
N TYR A 68 8.67 -26.76 1.60
CA TYR A 68 9.55 -25.82 0.95
C TYR A 68 8.90 -24.44 0.86
N LEU A 69 9.76 -23.45 1.00
CA LEU A 69 9.45 -22.05 0.72
C LEU A 69 8.96 -21.92 -0.72
N THR A 70 7.69 -21.59 -0.89
CA THR A 70 7.11 -21.37 -2.22
C THR A 70 6.88 -19.90 -2.44
N THR A 71 7.51 -19.35 -3.47
CA THR A 71 7.32 -17.95 -3.89
C THR A 71 6.62 -17.92 -5.24
N ARG A 72 5.54 -17.17 -5.33
CA ARG A 72 4.82 -16.91 -6.57
C ARG A 72 4.76 -15.42 -6.83
N ARG A 73 4.80 -15.04 -8.09
CA ARG A 73 4.71 -13.63 -8.53
C ARG A 73 3.86 -13.52 -9.77
N GLY A 74 3.25 -12.36 -9.95
CA GLY A 74 2.46 -12.09 -11.12
C GLY A 74 1.94 -10.67 -11.17
N THR A 75 1.12 -10.41 -12.16
CA THR A 75 0.40 -9.17 -12.36
C THR A 75 -1.10 -9.44 -12.30
N PHE A 76 -1.88 -8.41 -12.05
CA PHE A 76 -3.34 -8.52 -12.08
C PHE A 76 -3.87 -8.29 -13.49
N ALA A 77 -5.05 -8.84 -13.76
CA ALA A 77 -5.76 -8.59 -15.00
C ALA A 77 -6.23 -7.12 -15.10
N PRO A 78 -6.48 -6.60 -16.32
CA PRO A 78 -7.06 -5.27 -16.48
C PRO A 78 -8.35 -5.11 -15.65
N PRO A 79 -8.58 -3.95 -15.03
CA PRO A 79 -7.85 -2.67 -15.11
C PRO A 79 -6.74 -2.51 -14.09
N PHE A 80 -6.30 -3.55 -13.41
CA PHE A 80 -5.33 -3.50 -12.32
C PHE A 80 -3.91 -3.91 -12.73
N GLU A 81 -3.54 -3.75 -13.98
CA GLU A 81 -2.24 -4.12 -14.55
C GLU A 81 -1.05 -3.41 -13.91
N ARG A 82 -1.28 -2.21 -13.36
CA ARG A 82 -0.26 -1.43 -12.65
C ARG A 82 0.16 -2.03 -11.31
N TYR A 83 -0.63 -2.98 -10.80
CA TYR A 83 -0.33 -3.70 -9.56
C TYR A 83 0.38 -5.01 -9.86
N ARG A 84 1.44 -5.26 -9.11
CA ARG A 84 2.16 -6.53 -9.11
C ARG A 84 1.98 -7.20 -7.77
N TRP A 85 1.87 -8.50 -7.76
CA TRP A 85 1.74 -9.26 -6.54
C TRP A 85 2.86 -10.27 -6.39
N SER A 86 3.24 -10.53 -5.16
CA SER A 86 4.10 -11.63 -4.76
C SER A 86 3.48 -12.34 -3.57
N ALA A 87 3.56 -13.64 -3.57
CA ALA A 87 3.06 -14.48 -2.50
C ALA A 87 4.17 -15.38 -2.00
N LEU A 88 4.29 -15.49 -0.69
CA LEU A 88 5.26 -16.32 0.00
C LEU A 88 4.52 -17.27 0.92
N LEU A 89 4.77 -18.55 0.76
CA LEU A 89 4.28 -19.60 1.64
C LEU A 89 5.47 -20.25 2.33
N ARG A 90 5.44 -20.33 3.64
CA ARG A 90 6.48 -20.95 4.44
C ARG A 90 5.87 -21.65 5.65
N PRO A 91 6.53 -22.71 6.17
CA PRO A 91 6.13 -23.28 7.45
C PRO A 91 6.20 -22.22 8.54
N ALA A 92 5.22 -22.20 9.44
CA ALA A 92 5.26 -21.29 10.57
C ALA A 92 6.33 -21.75 11.58
N ALA A 93 7.04 -20.77 12.15
CA ALA A 93 8.00 -21.04 13.20
C ALA A 93 7.30 -21.68 14.41
N GLY A 94 7.82 -22.81 14.87
CA GLY A 94 7.33 -23.50 16.07
C GLY A 94 6.11 -24.39 15.87
N SER A 95 5.53 -24.45 14.67
CA SER A 95 4.41 -25.37 14.40
C SER A 95 4.42 -25.88 12.97
N PRO A 96 4.67 -27.18 12.77
CA PRO A 96 4.61 -27.77 11.43
C PRO A 96 3.19 -27.88 10.86
N ALA A 97 2.18 -27.72 11.72
CA ALA A 97 0.78 -27.75 11.33
C ALA A 97 0.27 -26.44 10.72
N LEU A 98 1.04 -25.36 10.86
CA LEU A 98 0.68 -24.05 10.35
C LEU A 98 1.59 -23.64 9.18
N VAL A 99 0.97 -23.04 8.18
CA VAL A 99 1.66 -22.43 7.05
C VAL A 99 1.42 -20.92 7.11
N GLN A 100 2.48 -20.16 7.15
CA GLN A 100 2.41 -18.71 7.04
C GLN A 100 2.33 -18.33 5.57
N ALA A 101 1.31 -17.57 5.22
CA ALA A 101 1.14 -17.02 3.90
C ALA A 101 1.25 -15.50 3.96
N ALA A 102 2.06 -14.93 3.11
CA ALA A 102 2.22 -13.50 2.95
C ALA A 102 1.96 -13.11 1.49
N VAL A 103 1.06 -12.18 1.27
CA VAL A 103 0.79 -11.59 -0.04
C VAL A 103 1.19 -10.13 0.00
N ARG A 104 2.00 -9.74 -0.96
CA ARG A 104 2.42 -8.36 -1.13
C ARG A 104 1.93 -7.85 -2.48
N VAL A 105 1.25 -6.74 -2.48
CA VAL A 105 0.82 -6.02 -3.68
C VAL A 105 1.62 -4.73 -3.78
N GLU A 106 2.29 -4.54 -4.89
CA GLU A 106 3.14 -3.38 -5.15
C GLU A 106 2.60 -2.59 -6.32
N TRP A 107 2.72 -1.27 -6.22
CA TRP A 107 2.42 -0.32 -7.30
C TRP A 107 3.46 0.80 -7.29
N GLU A 108 3.45 1.62 -8.28
CA GLU A 108 4.30 2.81 -8.30
C GLU A 108 3.91 3.75 -7.16
N GLY A 109 4.79 3.91 -6.19
CA GLY A 109 4.60 4.76 -5.03
C GLY A 109 4.27 4.06 -3.73
N GLY A 110 4.04 2.73 -3.73
CA GLY A 110 3.78 2.02 -2.48
C GLY A 110 3.60 0.52 -2.59
N ALA A 111 3.31 -0.07 -1.45
CA ALA A 111 3.03 -1.50 -1.32
C ALA A 111 2.08 -1.77 -0.15
N TYR A 112 1.32 -2.85 -0.26
CA TYR A 112 0.48 -3.36 0.80
C TYR A 112 0.80 -4.84 1.02
N SER A 113 0.93 -5.25 2.27
CA SER A 113 1.22 -6.64 2.63
C SER A 113 0.13 -7.18 3.56
N LEU A 114 -0.29 -8.40 3.28
CA LEU A 114 -1.25 -9.14 4.08
C LEU A 114 -0.63 -10.48 4.48
N GLU A 115 -0.66 -10.80 5.75
CA GLU A 115 -0.15 -12.06 6.28
C GLU A 115 -1.25 -12.80 7.02
N THR A 116 -1.26 -14.12 6.86
CA THR A 116 -2.18 -15.00 7.59
C THR A 116 -1.54 -16.37 7.81
N PHE A 117 -2.18 -17.16 8.63
CA PHE A 117 -1.78 -18.54 8.89
C PHE A 117 -2.88 -19.49 8.43
N PHE A 118 -2.50 -20.51 7.70
CA PHE A 118 -3.39 -21.59 7.31
C PHE A 118 -3.04 -22.85 8.10
N HIS A 119 -4.07 -23.53 8.56
CA HIS A 119 -3.91 -24.84 9.15
C HIS A 119 -3.74 -25.90 8.05
N ARG A 120 -2.70 -26.73 8.17
CA ARG A 120 -2.48 -27.84 7.24
C ARG A 120 -3.43 -28.98 7.61
N PRO A 121 -4.37 -29.38 6.74
CA PRO A 121 -5.23 -30.52 7.00
C PRO A 121 -4.39 -31.81 7.06
N GLY A 122 -4.64 -32.66 8.03
CA GLY A 122 -3.94 -33.92 8.21
C GLY A 122 -2.86 -33.95 9.30
N MET A 123 -2.40 -32.78 9.77
CA MET A 123 -1.56 -32.70 10.96
C MET A 123 -2.36 -32.24 12.17
N LEU A 124 -3.25 -33.09 12.63
CA LEU A 124 -3.86 -32.88 13.95
C LEU A 124 -2.75 -32.99 15.00
N PRO A 125 -2.69 -32.07 15.97
CA PRO A 125 -1.79 -32.23 17.09
C PRO A 125 -2.14 -33.57 17.75
N GLN A 126 -1.19 -34.49 17.75
CA GLN A 126 -1.31 -35.74 18.50
C GLN A 126 -1.39 -35.38 19.98
N VAL A 127 -2.60 -35.30 20.49
CA VAL A 127 -2.80 -35.21 21.90
C VAL A 127 -2.33 -36.53 22.48
N ARG A 128 -1.10 -36.57 22.98
CA ARG A 128 -0.66 -37.71 23.80
C ARG A 128 -1.55 -37.73 25.06
N ARG A 129 -2.36 -38.73 25.12
CA ARG A 129 -2.99 -39.07 26.39
C ARG A 129 -1.98 -39.71 27.32
#